data_29e59e28489fed04cf3d74ed31aa7dab
#
_entry.id   29e59e28489fed04cf3d74ed31aa7dab
#
_cell.length_a   1.000
_cell.length_b   1.000
_cell.length_c   1.000
_cell.angle_alpha   90.00
_cell.angle_beta   90.00
_cell.angle_gamma   90.00
#
_symmetry.space_group_name_H-M   'P 1'
#
loop_
_entity.id
_entity.type
_entity.pdbx_description
1 polymer ?
#
loop_
_entity_poly.entity_id
_entity_poly.type
_entity_poly.pdbx_seq_one_letter_code
_entity_poly.pdbx_strand_id
1 'polypeptide(L)'
;MLLSPHFWQVDFALDRLTVGLQKTTGMTNENRQKLVAYHEAGHAIMAALTPDYDTVAKVTIIPRSNGAGGFTLFTPSEDRLDSGMYSMRYLKGQLVVALGGRVAEEIVFGKEEVTTGASGDLQQVRNIARRMVAQWGYSKDKLGATSWESPDGNGGFGPAAASAVVEARIDEEVTQLCADAYAACKTMLLDNRILLDELTEMLVEKETVDYQEMQGLIGKYYPDGVNEKMVMPAEAALM
;
A
#
# COMPACT_ATOMS: atom_id res chain seq x y z
N MET A 1 19.65 4.00 -24.45
CA MET A 1 18.77 3.38 -25.48
C MET A 1 17.55 4.28 -25.59
N LEU A 2 17.39 5.02 -26.68
CA LEU A 2 16.26 5.95 -26.87
C LEU A 2 14.99 5.10 -27.05
N LEU A 3 14.08 5.17 -26.09
CA LEU A 3 12.74 4.56 -26.19
C LEU A 3 12.02 5.15 -27.41
N SER A 4 11.42 4.30 -28.23
CA SER A 4 10.71 4.76 -29.43
C SER A 4 9.54 5.68 -29.06
N PRO A 5 9.16 6.65 -29.90
CA PRO A 5 8.04 7.56 -29.61
C PRO A 5 6.71 6.87 -29.30
N HIS A 6 6.54 5.62 -29.72
CA HIS A 6 5.34 4.80 -29.44
C HIS A 6 5.23 4.34 -27.99
N PHE A 7 6.34 4.22 -27.26
CA PHE A 7 6.33 3.77 -25.86
C PHE A 7 5.68 4.81 -24.94
N TRP A 8 5.95 6.09 -25.16
CA TRP A 8 5.32 7.21 -24.46
C TRP A 8 3.80 7.26 -24.62
N GLN A 9 3.31 6.92 -25.80
CA GLN A 9 1.89 6.92 -26.08
C GLN A 9 1.17 5.77 -25.38
N VAL A 10 1.81 4.61 -25.27
CA VAL A 10 1.27 3.45 -24.56
C VAL A 10 1.23 3.70 -23.05
N ASP A 11 2.33 4.21 -22.47
CA ASP A 11 2.40 4.53 -21.04
C ASP A 11 1.36 5.59 -20.65
N PHE A 12 1.24 6.65 -21.45
CA PHE A 12 0.21 7.67 -21.26
C PHE A 12 -1.21 7.11 -21.39
N ALA A 13 -1.45 6.20 -22.32
CA ALA A 13 -2.76 5.57 -22.50
C ALA A 13 -3.11 4.65 -21.32
N LEU A 14 -2.15 3.89 -20.81
CA LEU A 14 -2.31 3.05 -19.62
C LEU A 14 -2.62 3.90 -18.39
N ASP A 15 -1.86 4.95 -18.15
CA ASP A 15 -2.12 5.89 -17.06
C ASP A 15 -3.53 6.48 -17.13
N ARG A 16 -3.96 6.86 -18.33
CA ARG A 16 -5.29 7.43 -18.57
C ARG A 16 -6.42 6.45 -18.23
N LEU A 17 -6.23 5.17 -18.55
CA LEU A 17 -7.21 4.12 -18.29
C LEU A 17 -7.26 3.71 -16.82
N THR A 18 -6.12 3.66 -16.14
CA THR A 18 -6.01 3.17 -14.76
C THR A 18 -6.32 4.25 -13.72
N VAL A 19 -5.76 5.44 -13.90
CA VAL A 19 -5.82 6.53 -12.88
C VAL A 19 -6.45 7.83 -13.37
N GLY A 20 -6.93 7.87 -14.63
CA GLY A 20 -7.58 9.04 -15.21
C GLY A 20 -6.61 10.05 -15.83
N LEU A 21 -7.19 11.12 -16.38
CA LEU A 21 -6.43 12.17 -17.07
C LEU A 21 -5.56 12.97 -16.11
N GLN A 22 -4.35 13.31 -16.54
CA GLN A 22 -3.50 14.28 -15.84
C GLN A 22 -4.18 15.65 -15.88
N LYS A 23 -4.15 16.37 -14.75
CA LYS A 23 -4.51 17.79 -14.75
C LYS A 23 -3.37 18.57 -15.40
N THR A 24 -3.73 19.45 -16.35
CA THR A 24 -2.77 20.31 -17.04
C THR A 24 -2.20 21.44 -16.17
N THR A 25 -2.86 21.74 -15.06
CA THR A 25 -2.36 22.67 -14.03
C THR A 25 -1.73 21.87 -12.92
N GLY A 26 -0.40 21.94 -12.81
CA GLY A 26 0.37 21.31 -11.74
C GLY A 26 -0.02 21.86 -10.34
N MET A 27 0.49 21.23 -9.31
CA MET A 27 0.34 21.74 -7.95
C MET A 27 1.16 23.03 -7.80
N THR A 28 0.49 24.15 -7.58
CA THR A 28 1.15 25.45 -7.37
C THR A 28 1.55 25.71 -5.93
N ASN A 29 1.07 24.89 -4.98
CA ASN A 29 1.36 25.02 -3.56
C ASN A 29 2.43 24.01 -3.14
N GLU A 30 3.63 24.50 -2.82
CA GLU A 30 4.80 23.68 -2.41
C GLU A 30 4.52 22.81 -1.18
N ASN A 31 3.75 23.32 -0.20
CA ASN A 31 3.42 22.52 0.99
C ASN A 31 2.53 21.32 0.63
N ARG A 32 1.57 21.53 -0.28
CA ARG A 32 0.72 20.45 -0.78
C ARG A 32 1.52 19.46 -1.62
N GLN A 33 2.45 19.94 -2.43
CA GLN A 33 3.33 19.09 -3.23
C GLN A 33 4.18 18.17 -2.33
N LYS A 34 4.81 18.72 -1.29
CA LYS A 34 5.58 17.96 -0.31
C LYS A 34 4.71 16.94 0.43
N LEU A 35 3.51 17.34 0.84
CA LEU A 35 2.59 16.44 1.55
C LEU A 35 2.23 15.23 0.68
N VAL A 36 1.85 15.46 -0.58
CA VAL A 36 1.56 14.37 -1.52
C VAL A 36 2.80 13.53 -1.80
N ALA A 37 3.97 14.17 -1.96
CA ALA A 37 5.22 13.46 -2.20
C ALA A 37 5.60 12.52 -1.04
N TYR A 38 5.45 12.95 0.21
CA TYR A 38 5.65 12.07 1.38
C TYR A 38 4.64 10.94 1.44
N HIS A 39 3.38 11.22 1.09
CA HIS A 39 2.33 10.21 1.04
C HIS A 39 2.67 9.09 0.04
N GLU A 40 2.94 9.46 -1.22
CA GLU A 40 3.29 8.49 -2.27
C GLU A 40 4.63 7.79 -2.01
N ALA A 41 5.63 8.53 -1.49
CA ALA A 41 6.90 7.94 -1.08
C ALA A 41 6.71 6.90 0.04
N GLY A 42 5.79 7.14 0.97
CA GLY A 42 5.43 6.19 2.01
C GLY A 42 4.94 4.87 1.44
N HIS A 43 4.00 4.89 0.49
CA HIS A 43 3.53 3.68 -0.20
C HIS A 43 4.65 2.96 -0.97
N ALA A 44 5.44 3.72 -1.71
CA ALA A 44 6.50 3.17 -2.55
C ALA A 44 7.61 2.49 -1.72
N ILE A 45 8.06 3.11 -0.63
CA ILE A 45 9.07 2.55 0.26
C ILE A 45 8.54 1.31 0.96
N MET A 46 7.31 1.36 1.48
CA MET A 46 6.72 0.19 2.11
C MET A 46 6.61 -0.98 1.15
N ALA A 47 6.25 -0.75 -0.11
CA ALA A 47 6.21 -1.80 -1.12
C ALA A 47 7.62 -2.34 -1.44
N ALA A 48 8.59 -1.45 -1.63
CA ALA A 48 9.96 -1.84 -1.96
C ALA A 48 10.66 -2.62 -0.84
N LEU A 49 10.32 -2.34 0.43
CA LEU A 49 10.90 -3.01 1.59
C LEU A 49 10.11 -4.22 2.08
N THR A 50 8.88 -4.44 1.58
CA THR A 50 8.07 -5.60 1.93
C THR A 50 8.45 -6.78 1.04
N PRO A 51 8.97 -7.89 1.60
CA PRO A 51 9.35 -9.06 0.81
C PRO A 51 8.16 -9.68 0.08
N ASP A 52 8.45 -10.22 -1.08
CA ASP A 52 7.45 -10.84 -1.96
C ASP A 52 6.25 -9.93 -2.30
N TYR A 53 6.43 -8.61 -2.17
CA TYR A 53 5.41 -7.66 -2.58
C TYR A 53 5.54 -7.28 -4.06
N ASP A 54 4.55 -6.56 -4.56
CA ASP A 54 4.52 -6.11 -5.94
C ASP A 54 5.61 -5.06 -6.20
N THR A 55 6.18 -5.10 -7.38
CA THR A 55 7.24 -4.17 -7.77
C THR A 55 6.67 -2.77 -7.99
N VAL A 56 7.34 -1.76 -7.44
CA VAL A 56 7.01 -0.35 -7.72
C VAL A 56 7.43 -0.02 -9.15
N ALA A 57 6.45 0.14 -10.03
CA ALA A 57 6.68 0.47 -11.44
C ALA A 57 6.89 1.98 -11.64
N LYS A 58 6.11 2.79 -10.93
CA LYS A 58 6.16 4.25 -11.04
C LYS A 58 5.53 4.91 -9.81
N VAL A 59 6.10 6.03 -9.40
CA VAL A 59 5.53 6.92 -8.37
C VAL A 59 5.39 8.30 -8.97
N THR A 60 4.24 8.96 -8.82
CA THR A 60 4.03 10.30 -9.35
C THR A 60 3.15 11.15 -8.46
N ILE A 61 3.45 12.43 -8.39
CA ILE A 61 2.69 13.45 -7.67
C ILE A 61 1.91 14.39 -8.61
N ILE A 62 1.81 14.03 -9.88
CA ILE A 62 1.02 14.79 -10.86
C ILE A 62 -0.46 14.52 -10.59
N PRO A 63 -1.26 15.58 -10.28
CA PRO A 63 -2.66 15.42 -9.92
C PRO A 63 -3.49 14.83 -11.07
N ARG A 64 -4.48 14.01 -10.72
CA ARG A 64 -5.38 13.37 -11.68
C ARG A 64 -6.80 13.97 -11.65
N SER A 65 -7.54 13.72 -12.72
CA SER A 65 -8.91 14.24 -12.85
C SER A 65 -9.91 13.63 -11.87
N ASN A 66 -9.63 12.44 -11.34
CA ASN A 66 -10.43 11.76 -10.31
C ASN A 66 -10.25 12.35 -8.88
N GLY A 67 -9.39 13.36 -8.73
CA GLY A 67 -9.13 14.03 -7.45
C GLY A 67 -7.90 13.51 -6.72
N ALA A 68 -7.26 12.43 -7.18
CA ALA A 68 -6.01 11.96 -6.60
C ALA A 68 -4.91 13.03 -6.76
N GLY A 69 -4.15 13.27 -5.70
CA GLY A 69 -3.01 14.19 -5.71
C GLY A 69 -1.77 13.60 -6.38
N GLY A 70 -1.63 12.29 -6.31
CA GLY A 70 -0.59 11.46 -6.89
C GLY A 70 -1.05 10.03 -6.99
N PHE A 71 -0.18 9.11 -7.35
CA PHE A 71 -0.39 7.66 -7.24
C PHE A 71 0.93 6.90 -7.31
N THR A 72 0.93 5.73 -6.69
CA THR A 72 1.98 4.73 -6.80
C THR A 72 1.47 3.54 -7.59
N LEU A 73 2.14 3.19 -8.69
CA LEU A 73 1.78 2.07 -9.54
C LEU A 73 2.61 0.84 -9.16
N PHE A 74 1.91 -0.26 -8.91
CA PHE A 74 2.52 -1.55 -8.61
C PHE A 74 2.32 -2.53 -9.76
N THR A 75 3.33 -3.35 -10.03
CA THR A 75 3.26 -4.46 -11.00
C THR A 75 3.30 -5.77 -10.21
N PRO A 76 2.21 -6.54 -10.19
CA PRO A 76 2.16 -7.85 -9.57
C PRO A 76 3.15 -8.82 -10.25
N SER A 77 3.62 -9.83 -9.50
CA SER A 77 4.41 -10.91 -10.10
C SER A 77 3.56 -11.75 -11.06
N GLU A 78 4.21 -12.37 -12.05
CA GLU A 78 3.53 -13.23 -13.03
C GLU A 78 2.75 -14.37 -12.35
N ASP A 79 3.34 -15.02 -11.34
CA ASP A 79 2.69 -16.09 -10.58
C ASP A 79 1.38 -15.65 -9.92
N ARG A 80 1.31 -14.41 -9.43
CA ARG A 80 0.10 -13.85 -8.82
C ARG A 80 -0.95 -13.49 -9.86
N LEU A 81 -0.52 -13.01 -11.03
CA LEU A 81 -1.43 -12.71 -12.14
C LEU A 81 -2.07 -14.00 -12.68
N ASP A 82 -1.28 -15.06 -12.82
CA ASP A 82 -1.75 -16.33 -13.38
C ASP A 82 -2.62 -17.11 -12.40
N SER A 83 -2.23 -17.19 -11.13
CA SER A 83 -2.94 -17.98 -10.12
C SER A 83 -4.17 -17.27 -9.53
N GLY A 84 -4.15 -15.95 -9.44
CA GLY A 84 -5.15 -15.17 -8.70
C GLY A 84 -5.18 -15.50 -7.20
N MET A 85 -4.18 -16.23 -6.68
CA MET A 85 -4.11 -16.64 -5.28
C MET A 85 -3.13 -15.77 -4.50
N TYR A 86 -3.54 -15.36 -3.31
CA TYR A 86 -2.76 -14.50 -2.43
C TYR A 86 -2.46 -15.20 -1.11
N SER A 87 -1.18 -15.25 -0.74
CA SER A 87 -0.77 -15.79 0.55
C SER A 87 -1.15 -14.81 1.70
N MET A 88 -1.27 -15.35 2.92
CA MET A 88 -1.47 -14.52 4.11
C MET A 88 -0.34 -13.47 4.26
N ARG A 89 0.92 -13.84 3.95
CA ARG A 89 2.08 -12.93 3.98
C ARG A 89 1.86 -11.75 3.04
N TYR A 90 1.48 -12.01 1.79
CA TYR A 90 1.22 -10.97 0.81
C TYR A 90 0.08 -10.03 1.24
N LEU A 91 -1.02 -10.58 1.76
CA LEU A 91 -2.16 -9.79 2.24
C LEU A 91 -1.77 -8.90 3.43
N LYS A 92 -0.96 -9.40 4.36
CA LYS A 92 -0.39 -8.58 5.43
C LYS A 92 0.50 -7.47 4.86
N GLY A 93 1.31 -7.77 3.84
CA GLY A 93 2.07 -6.77 3.10
C GLY A 93 1.18 -5.67 2.51
N GLN A 94 0.04 -6.05 1.91
CA GLN A 94 -0.92 -5.08 1.39
C GLN A 94 -1.45 -4.12 2.47
N LEU A 95 -1.71 -4.61 3.69
CA LEU A 95 -2.12 -3.74 4.81
C LEU A 95 -1.04 -2.72 5.15
N VAL A 96 0.20 -3.18 5.25
CA VAL A 96 1.34 -2.33 5.61
C VAL A 96 1.62 -1.30 4.52
N VAL A 97 1.62 -1.70 3.25
CA VAL A 97 1.81 -0.81 2.10
C VAL A 97 0.70 0.24 2.00
N ALA A 98 -0.55 -0.18 2.16
CA ALA A 98 -1.68 0.75 2.12
C ALA A 98 -1.66 1.79 3.26
N LEU A 99 -1.06 1.46 4.40
CA LEU A 99 -0.86 2.41 5.51
C LEU A 99 0.32 3.37 5.29
N GLY A 100 1.20 3.09 4.31
CA GLY A 100 2.44 3.82 4.06
C GLY A 100 2.25 5.32 3.95
N GLY A 101 1.30 5.77 3.12
CA GLY A 101 1.03 7.19 2.89
C GLY A 101 0.62 7.93 4.17
N ARG A 102 -0.36 7.39 4.89
CA ARG A 102 -0.83 8.00 6.14
C ARG A 102 0.25 8.04 7.22
N VAL A 103 1.00 6.97 7.37
CA VAL A 103 2.05 6.88 8.38
C VAL A 103 3.22 7.81 8.05
N ALA A 104 3.57 7.96 6.77
CA ALA A 104 4.56 8.94 6.33
C ALA A 104 4.13 10.37 6.67
N GLU A 105 2.87 10.76 6.40
CA GLU A 105 2.33 12.06 6.81
C GLU A 105 2.47 12.25 8.34
N GLU A 106 2.10 11.25 9.14
CA GLU A 106 2.17 11.33 10.60
C GLU A 106 3.60 11.50 11.13
N ILE A 107 4.57 10.77 10.57
CA ILE A 107 5.97 10.85 10.98
C ILE A 107 6.58 12.20 10.65
N VAL A 108 6.20 12.79 9.51
CA VAL A 108 6.82 14.01 8.98
C VAL A 108 6.17 15.27 9.52
N PHE A 109 4.85 15.32 9.51
CA PHE A 109 4.09 16.52 9.86
C PHE A 109 3.47 16.48 11.27
N GLY A 110 3.40 15.28 11.87
CA GLY A 110 2.77 15.08 13.17
C GLY A 110 1.32 14.59 13.07
N LYS A 111 0.81 14.02 14.16
CA LYS A 111 -0.52 13.38 14.19
C LYS A 111 -1.67 14.34 13.87
N GLU A 112 -1.56 15.59 14.32
CA GLU A 112 -2.62 16.59 14.16
C GLU A 112 -2.70 17.13 12.72
N GLU A 113 -1.63 16.99 11.93
CA GLU A 113 -1.52 17.47 10.57
C GLU A 113 -1.80 16.40 9.50
N VAL A 114 -2.13 15.18 9.92
CA VAL A 114 -2.49 14.10 8.99
C VAL A 114 -3.78 14.46 8.25
N THR A 115 -3.76 14.25 6.93
CA THR A 115 -4.87 14.67 6.07
C THR A 115 -5.92 13.58 5.85
N THR A 116 -7.04 13.96 5.25
CA THR A 116 -8.08 13.03 4.80
C THR A 116 -7.72 12.32 3.49
N GLY A 117 -6.54 12.62 2.91
CA GLY A 117 -6.07 12.03 1.65
C GLY A 117 -6.03 10.51 1.68
N ALA A 118 -5.63 9.94 2.81
CA ALA A 118 -5.55 8.49 3.03
C ALA A 118 -6.91 7.79 3.25
N SER A 119 -8.05 8.43 3.02
CA SER A 119 -9.36 7.81 3.29
C SER A 119 -9.61 6.55 2.47
N GLY A 120 -9.17 6.53 1.22
CA GLY A 120 -9.24 5.35 0.34
C GLY A 120 -8.38 4.20 0.85
N ASP A 121 -7.15 4.50 1.26
CA ASP A 121 -6.19 3.52 1.80
C ASP A 121 -6.72 2.88 3.08
N LEU A 122 -7.28 3.68 3.99
CA LEU A 122 -7.88 3.17 5.23
C LEU A 122 -9.10 2.27 4.97
N GLN A 123 -9.91 2.59 3.94
CA GLN A 123 -11.00 1.71 3.52
C GLN A 123 -10.46 0.40 2.96
N GLN A 124 -9.40 0.45 2.15
CA GLN A 124 -8.74 -0.74 1.62
C GLN A 124 -8.19 -1.61 2.74
N VAL A 125 -7.46 -1.03 3.71
CA VAL A 125 -6.93 -1.72 4.88
C VAL A 125 -8.04 -2.47 5.62
N ARG A 126 -9.13 -1.77 5.97
CA ARG A 126 -10.27 -2.38 6.65
C ARG A 126 -10.89 -3.53 5.84
N ASN A 127 -11.10 -3.33 4.55
CA ASN A 127 -11.73 -4.33 3.68
C ASN A 127 -10.86 -5.58 3.55
N ILE A 128 -9.55 -5.43 3.36
CA ILE A 128 -8.61 -6.57 3.28
C ILE A 128 -8.58 -7.29 4.62
N ALA A 129 -8.39 -6.58 5.74
CA ALA A 129 -8.34 -7.17 7.08
C ALA A 129 -9.62 -7.95 7.41
N ARG A 130 -10.80 -7.39 7.09
CA ARG A 130 -12.07 -8.08 7.31
C ARG A 130 -12.19 -9.34 6.45
N ARG A 131 -11.82 -9.27 5.19
CA ARG A 131 -11.81 -10.46 4.31
C ARG A 131 -10.83 -11.53 4.79
N MET A 132 -9.66 -11.14 5.29
CA MET A 132 -8.69 -12.07 5.86
C MET A 132 -9.29 -12.85 7.02
N VAL A 133 -9.99 -12.19 7.93
CA VAL A 133 -10.59 -12.81 9.11
C VAL A 133 -11.89 -13.54 8.77
N ALA A 134 -12.83 -12.86 8.12
CA ALA A 134 -14.19 -13.34 7.97
C ALA A 134 -14.43 -14.25 6.75
N GLN A 135 -13.66 -14.07 5.66
CA GLN A 135 -13.86 -14.86 4.44
C GLN A 135 -12.81 -15.95 4.26
N TRP A 136 -11.54 -15.64 4.57
CA TRP A 136 -10.43 -16.56 4.31
C TRP A 136 -9.97 -17.35 5.53
N GLY A 137 -10.58 -17.11 6.69
CA GLY A 137 -10.30 -17.87 7.91
C GLY A 137 -8.89 -17.66 8.47
N TYR A 138 -8.28 -16.50 8.22
CA TYR A 138 -6.97 -16.14 8.78
C TYR A 138 -7.09 -15.56 10.19
N SER A 139 -7.91 -16.19 11.02
CA SER A 139 -8.02 -15.87 12.44
C SER A 139 -6.92 -16.56 13.23
N LYS A 140 -6.36 -15.91 14.25
CA LYS A 140 -5.32 -16.50 15.08
C LYS A 140 -5.82 -17.71 15.85
N ASP A 141 -6.80 -17.54 16.74
CA ASP A 141 -7.20 -18.63 17.66
C ASP A 141 -8.69 -18.63 17.98
N LYS A 142 -9.41 -17.54 17.75
CA LYS A 142 -10.76 -17.36 18.29
C LYS A 142 -11.88 -17.84 17.37
N LEU A 143 -11.64 -17.84 16.05
CA LEU A 143 -12.67 -18.09 15.04
C LEU A 143 -12.42 -19.35 14.21
N GLY A 144 -11.18 -19.88 14.26
CA GLY A 144 -10.77 -21.06 13.50
C GLY A 144 -10.64 -20.81 11.98
N ALA A 145 -10.23 -21.82 11.25
CA ALA A 145 -10.11 -21.79 9.79
C ALA A 145 -11.47 -22.00 9.14
N THR A 146 -12.36 -21.03 9.29
CA THR A 146 -13.76 -21.09 8.81
C THR A 146 -14.13 -19.79 8.15
N SER A 147 -14.92 -19.87 7.06
CA SER A 147 -15.54 -18.69 6.46
C SER A 147 -16.83 -18.32 7.19
N TRP A 148 -16.92 -17.10 7.67
CA TRP A 148 -18.08 -16.54 8.36
C TRP A 148 -18.90 -15.61 7.46
N GLU A 149 -18.35 -15.21 6.30
CA GLU A 149 -19.03 -14.38 5.30
C GLU A 149 -19.00 -15.05 3.93
N SER A 150 -20.10 -14.92 3.17
CA SER A 150 -20.13 -15.35 1.77
C SER A 150 -19.38 -14.33 0.89
N PRO A 151 -18.63 -14.79 -0.13
CA PRO A 151 -17.94 -13.89 -1.07
C PRO A 151 -18.88 -12.92 -1.79
N ASP A 152 -20.12 -13.32 -2.02
CA ASP A 152 -21.07 -12.59 -2.89
C ASP A 152 -22.00 -11.63 -2.14
N GLY A 153 -21.94 -11.59 -0.80
CA GLY A 153 -22.80 -10.71 0.01
C GLY A 153 -24.31 -10.94 -0.15
N ASN A 154 -24.69 -11.88 -0.99
CA ASN A 154 -26.07 -12.14 -1.39
C ASN A 154 -26.53 -13.45 -0.73
N GLY A 155 -27.27 -13.35 0.38
CA GLY A 155 -27.71 -14.44 1.25
C GLY A 155 -28.63 -15.48 0.62
N GLY A 156 -28.38 -15.91 -0.60
CA GLY A 156 -29.26 -16.86 -1.29
C GLY A 156 -29.13 -18.31 -0.82
N PHE A 157 -27.97 -18.81 -0.47
CA PHE A 157 -27.65 -20.14 0.09
C PHE A 157 -26.33 -20.11 0.89
N GLY A 158 -25.94 -18.94 1.41
CA GLY A 158 -24.77 -18.78 2.27
C GLY A 158 -25.06 -19.21 3.71
N PRO A 159 -24.01 -19.39 4.54
CA PRO A 159 -24.19 -19.61 5.96
C PRO A 159 -25.03 -18.48 6.57
N ALA A 160 -25.88 -18.82 7.52
CA ALA A 160 -26.67 -17.83 8.28
C ALA A 160 -25.69 -16.73 8.79
N ALA A 161 -26.18 -15.50 8.82
CA ALA A 161 -25.38 -14.37 9.34
C ALA A 161 -24.72 -14.76 10.67
N ALA A 162 -23.46 -14.44 10.82
CA ALA A 162 -22.72 -14.75 12.04
C ALA A 162 -23.46 -14.19 13.26
N SER A 163 -23.41 -14.90 14.38
CA SER A 163 -24.02 -14.40 15.61
C SER A 163 -23.34 -13.10 16.07
N ALA A 164 -24.03 -12.26 16.83
CA ALA A 164 -23.47 -11.02 17.36
C ALA A 164 -22.15 -11.26 18.14
N VAL A 165 -22.00 -12.41 18.76
CA VAL A 165 -20.77 -12.79 19.47
C VAL A 165 -19.62 -13.06 18.49
N VAL A 166 -19.91 -13.72 17.36
CA VAL A 166 -18.90 -13.97 16.31
C VAL A 166 -18.54 -12.68 15.62
N GLU A 167 -19.49 -11.81 15.29
CA GLU A 167 -19.23 -10.49 14.71
C GLU A 167 -18.32 -9.63 15.60
N ALA A 168 -18.58 -9.59 16.92
CA ALA A 168 -17.73 -8.87 17.85
C ALA A 168 -16.29 -9.40 17.86
N ARG A 169 -16.09 -10.72 17.74
CA ARG A 169 -14.76 -11.33 17.64
C ARG A 169 -14.06 -11.01 16.31
N ILE A 170 -14.84 -11.01 15.21
CA ILE A 170 -14.31 -10.58 13.90
C ILE A 170 -13.80 -9.13 14.00
N ASP A 171 -14.59 -8.23 14.59
CA ASP A 171 -14.21 -6.82 14.75
C ASP A 171 -12.96 -6.66 15.64
N GLU A 172 -12.83 -7.44 16.73
CA GLU A 172 -11.64 -7.45 17.56
C GLU A 172 -10.38 -7.86 16.77
N GLU A 173 -10.46 -8.96 16.02
CA GLU A 173 -9.32 -9.45 15.24
C GLU A 173 -8.95 -8.53 14.08
N VAL A 174 -9.94 -7.96 13.40
CA VAL A 174 -9.72 -6.94 12.35
C VAL A 174 -9.02 -5.72 12.92
N THR A 175 -9.47 -5.24 14.09
CA THR A 175 -8.86 -4.09 14.77
C THR A 175 -7.42 -4.38 15.14
N GLN A 176 -7.15 -5.57 15.69
CA GLN A 176 -5.79 -5.98 16.05
C GLN A 176 -4.89 -6.10 14.82
N LEU A 177 -5.38 -6.69 13.72
CA LEU A 177 -4.63 -6.84 12.48
C LEU A 177 -4.24 -5.48 11.89
N CYS A 178 -5.16 -4.52 11.90
CA CYS A 178 -4.89 -3.15 11.46
C CYS A 178 -3.87 -2.45 12.37
N ALA A 179 -3.97 -2.64 13.69
CA ALA A 179 -3.03 -2.07 14.66
C ALA A 179 -1.62 -2.64 14.49
N ASP A 180 -1.50 -3.95 14.30
CA ASP A 180 -0.23 -4.63 14.05
C ASP A 180 0.42 -4.13 12.76
N ALA A 181 -0.36 -4.02 11.67
CA ALA A 181 0.12 -3.49 10.40
C ALA A 181 0.57 -2.02 10.52
N TYR A 182 -0.19 -1.19 11.25
CA TYR A 182 0.19 0.20 11.51
C TYR A 182 1.52 0.30 12.29
N ALA A 183 1.67 -0.49 13.35
CA ALA A 183 2.89 -0.49 14.15
C ALA A 183 4.11 -0.93 13.31
N ALA A 184 3.97 -1.99 12.50
CA ALA A 184 5.00 -2.46 11.60
C ALA A 184 5.38 -1.39 10.57
N CYS A 185 4.40 -0.79 9.90
CA CYS A 185 4.61 0.30 8.94
C CYS A 185 5.37 1.47 9.57
N LYS A 186 4.96 1.88 10.76
CA LYS A 186 5.59 3.00 11.47
C LYS A 186 7.05 2.72 11.82
N THR A 187 7.35 1.55 12.34
CA THR A 187 8.72 1.13 12.64
C THR A 187 9.58 1.14 11.38
N MET A 188 9.11 0.50 10.30
CA MET A 188 9.87 0.43 9.04
C MET A 188 10.14 1.81 8.43
N LEU A 189 9.17 2.72 8.44
CA LEU A 189 9.36 4.08 7.90
C LEU A 189 10.28 4.92 8.80
N LEU A 190 10.24 4.75 10.12
CA LEU A 190 11.17 5.43 11.02
C LEU A 190 12.62 4.95 10.83
N ASP A 191 12.81 3.65 10.71
CA ASP A 191 14.13 3.04 10.47
C ASP A 191 14.70 3.44 9.10
N ASN A 192 13.82 3.78 8.15
CA ASN A 192 14.18 4.17 6.78
C ASN A 192 13.88 5.65 6.48
N ARG A 193 13.92 6.50 7.49
CA ARG A 193 13.56 7.92 7.35
C ARG A 193 14.38 8.64 6.27
N ILE A 194 15.67 8.38 6.19
CA ILE A 194 16.54 9.03 5.19
C ILE A 194 16.11 8.65 3.76
N LEU A 195 15.76 7.37 3.56
CA LEU A 195 15.26 6.89 2.27
C LEU A 195 13.92 7.56 1.90
N LEU A 196 13.04 7.75 2.88
CA LEU A 196 11.77 8.45 2.70
C LEU A 196 12.00 9.92 2.28
N ASP A 197 12.91 10.61 2.93
CA ASP A 197 13.23 12.00 2.63
C ASP A 197 13.86 12.12 1.22
N GLU A 198 14.81 11.26 0.84
CA GLU A 198 15.44 11.28 -0.50
C GLU A 198 14.43 11.00 -1.63
N LEU A 199 13.57 10.00 -1.47
CA LEU A 199 12.53 9.72 -2.47
C LEU A 199 11.56 10.89 -2.61
N THR A 200 11.20 11.52 -1.49
CA THR A 200 10.34 12.71 -1.50
C THR A 200 10.98 13.87 -2.24
N GLU A 201 12.28 14.14 -2.01
CA GLU A 201 13.02 15.18 -2.74
C GLU A 201 13.04 14.90 -4.24
N MET A 202 13.31 13.65 -4.66
CA MET A 202 13.23 13.25 -6.05
C MET A 202 11.86 13.50 -6.67
N LEU A 203 10.78 13.17 -5.93
CA LEU A 203 9.40 13.40 -6.38
C LEU A 203 9.07 14.90 -6.50
N VAL A 204 9.51 15.71 -5.57
CA VAL A 204 9.30 17.16 -5.63
C VAL A 204 10.03 17.79 -6.81
N GLU A 205 11.25 17.31 -7.12
CA GLU A 205 12.06 17.83 -8.23
C GLU A 205 11.56 17.36 -9.61
N LYS A 206 11.25 16.05 -9.75
CA LYS A 206 10.95 15.41 -11.04
C LYS A 206 9.47 15.16 -11.30
N GLU A 207 8.62 15.32 -10.29
CA GLU A 207 7.18 14.99 -10.27
C GLU A 207 6.87 13.50 -10.51
N THR A 208 7.80 12.73 -11.03
CA THR A 208 7.66 11.29 -11.32
C THR A 208 8.99 10.59 -11.15
N VAL A 209 8.97 9.44 -10.50
CA VAL A 209 10.11 8.53 -10.33
C VAL A 209 9.72 7.19 -10.96
N ASP A 210 10.54 6.70 -11.87
CA ASP A 210 10.31 5.43 -12.56
C ASP A 210 10.94 4.24 -11.82
N TYR A 211 10.72 3.03 -12.37
CA TYR A 211 11.27 1.79 -11.83
C TYR A 211 12.80 1.81 -11.68
N GLN A 212 13.53 2.33 -12.68
CA GLN A 212 14.99 2.30 -12.67
C GLN A 212 15.56 3.25 -11.62
N GLU A 213 14.98 4.42 -11.49
CA GLU A 213 15.34 5.41 -10.48
C GLU A 213 15.02 4.89 -9.06
N MET A 214 13.85 4.23 -8.90
CA MET A 214 13.48 3.61 -7.63
C MET A 214 14.46 2.48 -7.25
N GLN A 215 14.81 1.60 -8.18
CA GLN A 215 15.81 0.54 -7.95
C GLN A 215 17.19 1.10 -7.63
N GLY A 216 17.61 2.16 -8.31
CA GLY A 216 18.88 2.86 -8.02
C GLY A 216 18.91 3.42 -6.60
N LEU A 217 17.80 4.02 -6.16
CA LEU A 217 17.67 4.55 -4.81
C LEU A 217 17.69 3.42 -3.75
N ILE A 218 16.89 2.37 -3.94
CA ILE A 218 16.88 1.21 -3.01
C ILE A 218 18.27 0.56 -2.96
N GLY A 219 18.91 0.31 -4.11
CA GLY A 219 20.24 -0.31 -4.18
C GLY A 219 21.34 0.49 -3.48
N LYS A 220 21.20 1.81 -3.36
CA LYS A 220 22.13 2.66 -2.59
C LYS A 220 22.12 2.31 -1.10
N TYR A 221 20.95 1.99 -0.54
CA TYR A 221 20.78 1.67 0.88
C TYR A 221 20.83 0.16 1.16
N TYR A 222 20.46 -0.65 0.19
CA TYR A 222 20.35 -2.11 0.27
C TYR A 222 21.09 -2.78 -0.89
N PRO A 223 22.45 -2.67 -0.94
CA PRO A 223 23.25 -3.21 -2.05
C PRO A 223 23.15 -4.74 -2.17
N ASP A 224 22.90 -5.43 -1.07
CA ASP A 224 22.73 -6.90 -1.03
C ASP A 224 21.27 -7.34 -1.20
N GLY A 225 20.40 -6.39 -1.57
CA GLY A 225 18.96 -6.59 -1.62
C GLY A 225 18.27 -6.39 -0.27
N VAL A 226 16.96 -6.26 -0.29
CA VAL A 226 16.12 -6.15 0.91
C VAL A 226 16.04 -7.53 1.56
N ASN A 227 16.61 -7.68 2.75
CA ASN A 227 16.65 -8.96 3.48
C ASN A 227 15.25 -9.38 3.94
N GLU A 228 14.93 -10.68 3.84
CA GLU A 228 13.69 -11.25 4.42
C GLU A 228 13.50 -10.95 5.92
N LYS A 229 14.60 -10.68 6.64
CA LYS A 229 14.58 -10.29 8.05
C LYS A 229 14.11 -8.87 8.33
N MET A 230 13.98 -8.00 7.32
CA MET A 230 13.37 -6.68 7.47
C MET A 230 11.85 -6.74 7.57
N VAL A 231 11.32 -7.95 7.46
CA VAL A 231 9.90 -8.24 7.45
C VAL A 231 9.36 -8.31 8.84
N MET A 232 8.52 -7.37 9.12
CA MET A 232 7.46 -7.41 10.15
C MET A 232 7.92 -7.88 11.54
N PRO A 233 8.06 -6.97 12.50
CA PRO A 233 8.20 -7.34 13.92
C PRO A 233 7.11 -8.29 14.43
N ALA A 234 6.07 -8.50 13.62
CA ALA A 234 4.90 -9.31 13.95
C ALA A 234 5.09 -10.83 13.81
N GLU A 235 6.18 -11.34 13.23
CA GLU A 235 6.43 -12.79 13.32
C GLU A 235 6.82 -13.23 14.75
N ALA A 236 7.38 -12.33 15.56
CA ALA A 236 7.67 -12.62 16.97
C ALA A 236 6.42 -12.61 17.86
N ALA A 237 5.31 -12.04 17.40
CA ALA A 237 4.04 -11.98 18.13
C ALA A 237 2.98 -12.97 17.59
N LEU A 238 3.33 -13.78 16.58
CA LEU A 238 2.43 -14.71 15.89
C LEU A 238 2.80 -16.19 16.03
N MET A 239 3.80 -16.52 16.88
CA MET A 239 4.06 -17.88 17.35
C MET A 239 3.31 -18.16 18.66
#